data_7c75b3cde5c278b4681ef0ffb427e70f
#
_entry.id   7c75b3cde5c278b4681ef0ffb427e70f
#
_cell.length_a   1.000
_cell.length_b   1.000
_cell.length_c   1.000
_cell.angle_alpha   90.00
_cell.angle_beta   90.00
_cell.angle_gamma   90.00
#
_symmetry.space_group_name_H-M   'P 1'
#
loop_
_entity.id
_entity.type
_entity.pdbx_description
1 polymer ?
#
loop_
_entity_poly.entity_id
_entity_poly.type
_entity_poly.pdbx_seq_one_letter_code
_entity_poly.pdbx_strand_id
1 'polypeptide(L)'
;MRLILLLSLFVVAFAAELPLAEECDETKCLLPRCRCSSTNIPGGLAPRDVPQFVSVTFDDAVNVINIETYREVLYGRSNSNGCPAGATFYVSHEYTNYVLVNELYNRGYEVSLHSMTHQTPQTYWAEADYDVLVKEFADQKSLMSHFALIPDQEIRGVRLPFLQMNGNASFQMMADSGLVYDNSWPTVSHVNPGLWPYTLDYASIHDCIVPPCPSASIPGPWVIPMISWSDLNGSPCSMADSCYFTPPLDDENAWYNFILTNFERHYHGNRAPFGFYIHEWYLAVNPAVKAALVRFMNYVNNLNDAFMVNANQIIEWVQNPIPVSEYIRRPCRRFSSTPCRATSCGPLRSEHNGLDYWMQVCNTCPRVYPWLGNPLGR
;
A
#
# COMPACT_ATOMS: atom_id res chain seq x y z
N MET A 1 -7.38 17.23 -64.96
CA MET A 1 -6.63 16.95 -63.76
C MET A 1 -7.38 17.53 -62.59
N ARG A 2 -8.19 16.74 -61.88
CA ARG A 2 -8.97 17.18 -60.69
C ARG A 2 -8.17 16.90 -59.45
N LEU A 3 -7.76 17.95 -58.76
CA LEU A 3 -7.06 17.87 -57.47
C LEU A 3 -8.10 17.54 -56.37
N ILE A 4 -8.03 16.36 -55.78
CA ILE A 4 -8.84 15.98 -54.61
C ILE A 4 -8.04 16.42 -53.38
N LEU A 5 -8.52 17.47 -52.71
CA LEU A 5 -8.02 17.87 -51.39
C LEU A 5 -8.60 16.90 -50.34
N LEU A 6 -7.77 16.02 -49.79
CA LEU A 6 -8.10 15.25 -48.61
C LEU A 6 -7.95 16.15 -47.37
N LEU A 7 -9.05 16.62 -46.82
CA LEU A 7 -9.09 17.22 -45.47
C LEU A 7 -8.97 16.11 -44.45
N SER A 8 -7.81 15.97 -43.82
CA SER A 8 -7.67 15.15 -42.62
C SER A 8 -8.28 15.88 -41.43
N LEU A 9 -9.44 15.42 -40.97
CA LEU A 9 -10.01 15.85 -39.70
C LEU A 9 -9.13 15.27 -38.58
N PHE A 10 -8.33 16.11 -37.93
CA PHE A 10 -7.76 15.79 -36.64
C PHE A 10 -8.88 15.88 -35.60
N VAL A 11 -9.36 14.73 -35.16
CA VAL A 11 -10.20 14.64 -33.95
C VAL A 11 -9.26 14.82 -32.77
N VAL A 12 -9.18 16.02 -32.22
CA VAL A 12 -8.56 16.25 -30.91
C VAL A 12 -9.54 15.70 -29.90
N ALA A 13 -9.28 14.51 -29.39
CA ALA A 13 -10.00 13.99 -28.23
C ALA A 13 -9.58 14.83 -27.03
N PHE A 14 -10.41 15.77 -26.62
CA PHE A 14 -10.29 16.37 -25.29
C PHE A 14 -10.60 15.27 -24.29
N ALA A 15 -9.63 14.91 -23.44
CA ALA A 15 -9.94 14.16 -22.24
C ALA A 15 -11.00 14.96 -21.45
N ALA A 16 -12.18 14.37 -21.23
CA ALA A 16 -13.22 15.04 -20.46
C ALA A 16 -12.67 15.26 -19.04
N GLU A 17 -12.71 16.49 -18.55
CA GLU A 17 -12.36 16.75 -17.15
C GLU A 17 -13.28 15.92 -16.24
N LEU A 18 -12.67 15.28 -15.24
CA LEU A 18 -13.42 14.51 -14.24
C LEU A 18 -14.37 15.46 -13.47
N PRO A 19 -15.60 15.05 -13.17
CA PRO A 19 -16.54 15.88 -12.43
C PRO A 19 -16.00 16.14 -11.02
N LEU A 20 -16.13 17.37 -10.54
CA LEU A 20 -15.82 17.71 -9.15
C LEU A 20 -16.67 16.84 -8.22
N ALA A 21 -16.07 16.32 -7.17
CA ALA A 21 -16.78 15.53 -6.17
C ALA A 21 -17.75 16.42 -5.36
N GLU A 22 -18.98 15.97 -5.24
CA GLU A 22 -20.00 16.60 -4.39
C GLU A 22 -19.79 16.20 -2.93
N GLU A 23 -20.41 16.94 -2.00
CA GLU A 23 -20.48 16.55 -0.59
C GLU A 23 -21.12 15.16 -0.45
N CYS A 24 -20.60 14.34 0.47
CA CYS A 24 -21.03 12.96 0.57
C CYS A 24 -22.48 12.83 1.07
N ASP A 25 -23.31 12.13 0.30
CA ASP A 25 -24.67 11.75 0.66
C ASP A 25 -24.65 10.31 1.24
N GLU A 26 -24.67 10.19 2.57
CA GLU A 26 -24.65 8.90 3.27
C GLU A 26 -25.87 8.01 2.95
N THR A 27 -26.94 8.58 2.36
CA THR A 27 -28.11 7.79 1.93
C THR A 27 -27.90 7.08 0.60
N LYS A 28 -26.95 7.54 -0.20
CA LYS A 28 -26.58 6.99 -1.51
C LYS A 28 -25.26 6.23 -1.50
N CYS A 29 -24.31 6.73 -0.74
CA CYS A 29 -22.99 6.10 -0.58
C CYS A 29 -23.06 4.97 0.45
N LEU A 30 -23.32 3.76 -0.04
CA LEU A 30 -23.60 2.60 0.79
C LEU A 30 -22.58 1.48 0.58
N LEU A 31 -22.17 0.86 1.70
CA LEU A 31 -21.36 -0.37 1.67
C LEU A 31 -22.09 -1.47 0.88
N PRO A 32 -21.36 -2.36 0.22
CA PRO A 32 -19.90 -2.51 0.23
C PRO A 32 -19.14 -1.68 -0.82
N ARG A 33 -19.83 -0.90 -1.66
CA ARG A 33 -19.22 -0.27 -2.83
C ARG A 33 -18.79 1.17 -2.62
N CYS A 34 -19.44 1.88 -1.73
CA CYS A 34 -19.17 3.28 -1.43
C CYS A 34 -19.18 3.51 0.07
N ARG A 35 -18.27 4.35 0.54
CA ARG A 35 -18.23 4.83 1.92
C ARG A 35 -17.75 6.27 1.96
N CYS A 36 -18.53 7.14 2.60
CA CYS A 36 -18.11 8.52 2.88
C CYS A 36 -16.85 8.53 3.75
N SER A 37 -15.94 9.47 3.51
CA SER A 37 -14.83 9.73 4.42
C SER A 37 -15.37 10.17 5.77
N SER A 38 -15.05 9.44 6.83
CA SER A 38 -15.58 9.66 8.17
C SER A 38 -14.74 8.99 9.24
N THR A 39 -14.74 9.57 10.44
CA THR A 39 -14.22 8.94 11.65
C THR A 39 -15.23 7.99 12.32
N ASN A 40 -16.47 7.92 11.82
CA ASN A 40 -17.48 6.99 12.29
C ASN A 40 -17.06 5.55 11.98
N ILE A 41 -17.32 4.64 12.91
CA ILE A 41 -17.01 3.23 12.74
C ILE A 41 -17.91 2.62 11.66
N PRO A 42 -17.35 1.88 10.68
CA PRO A 42 -18.15 1.18 9.68
C PRO A 42 -19.20 0.26 10.31
N GLY A 43 -20.42 0.27 9.74
CA GLY A 43 -21.53 -0.55 10.24
C GLY A 43 -22.14 -0.08 11.55
N GLY A 44 -21.73 1.06 12.12
CA GLY A 44 -22.28 1.63 13.35
C GLY A 44 -21.99 0.79 14.61
N LEU A 45 -20.93 -0.02 14.59
CA LEU A 45 -20.52 -0.85 15.73
C LEU A 45 -20.01 0.03 16.88
N ALA A 46 -20.18 -0.43 18.14
CA ALA A 46 -19.51 0.21 19.27
C ALA A 46 -18.00 -0.12 19.26
N PRO A 47 -17.10 0.78 19.71
CA PRO A 47 -15.66 0.56 19.66
C PRO A 47 -15.20 -0.79 20.26
N ARG A 48 -15.83 -1.22 21.37
CA ARG A 48 -15.53 -2.51 22.02
C ARG A 48 -15.87 -3.74 21.17
N ASP A 49 -16.73 -3.59 20.17
CA ASP A 49 -17.18 -4.66 19.30
C ASP A 49 -16.38 -4.69 17.97
N VAL A 50 -15.47 -3.74 17.78
CA VAL A 50 -14.65 -3.61 16.55
C VAL A 50 -13.32 -4.33 16.72
N PRO A 51 -12.92 -5.23 15.80
CA PRO A 51 -11.56 -5.76 15.79
C PRO A 51 -10.54 -4.64 15.55
N GLN A 52 -9.49 -4.56 16.36
CA GLN A 52 -8.39 -3.63 16.09
C GLN A 52 -7.48 -4.22 15.00
N PHE A 53 -7.47 -3.62 13.84
CA PHE A 53 -6.55 -4.01 12.78
C PHE A 53 -5.20 -3.32 12.94
N VAL A 54 -4.14 -4.09 12.74
CA VAL A 54 -2.75 -3.63 12.68
C VAL A 54 -2.19 -3.98 11.32
N SER A 55 -1.80 -2.97 10.56
CA SER A 55 -1.18 -3.10 9.24
C SER A 55 0.30 -2.79 9.34
N VAL A 56 1.14 -3.83 9.33
CA VAL A 56 2.60 -3.67 9.21
C VAL A 56 2.95 -3.68 7.74
N THR A 57 3.63 -2.63 7.26
CA THR A 57 3.98 -2.52 5.86
C THR A 57 5.44 -2.14 5.65
N PHE A 58 6.00 -2.64 4.56
CA PHE A 58 7.36 -2.35 4.11
C PHE A 58 7.33 -1.81 2.71
N ASP A 59 8.14 -0.79 2.45
CA ASP A 59 8.30 -0.18 1.15
C ASP A 59 9.61 -0.62 0.49
N ASP A 60 9.75 -0.36 -0.79
CA ASP A 60 10.91 -0.56 -1.65
C ASP A 60 11.14 -2.00 -2.16
N ALA A 61 12.30 -2.17 -2.78
CA ALA A 61 12.70 -3.42 -3.42
C ALA A 61 12.86 -4.57 -2.42
N VAL A 62 12.40 -5.75 -2.81
CA VAL A 62 12.64 -7.00 -2.08
C VAL A 62 13.84 -7.72 -2.69
N ASN A 63 14.90 -7.93 -1.92
CA ASN A 63 16.13 -8.52 -2.41
C ASN A 63 16.85 -9.37 -1.35
N VAL A 64 18.04 -9.89 -1.68
CA VAL A 64 18.81 -10.76 -0.80
C VAL A 64 19.36 -10.06 0.45
N ILE A 65 19.37 -8.72 0.47
CA ILE A 65 19.89 -7.94 1.61
C ILE A 65 18.83 -7.87 2.72
N ASN A 66 17.55 -7.65 2.33
CA ASN A 66 16.46 -7.37 3.27
C ASN A 66 15.57 -8.57 3.61
N ILE A 67 15.60 -9.64 2.81
CA ILE A 67 14.71 -10.79 3.02
C ILE A 67 14.88 -11.47 4.38
N GLU A 68 16.11 -11.51 4.92
CA GLU A 68 16.37 -12.14 6.21
C GLU A 68 15.70 -11.37 7.36
N THR A 69 15.68 -10.04 7.29
CA THR A 69 14.90 -9.22 8.25
C THR A 69 13.42 -9.58 8.20
N TYR A 70 12.84 -9.71 7.00
CA TYR A 70 11.43 -10.08 6.87
C TYR A 70 11.14 -11.48 7.39
N ARG A 71 12.03 -12.45 7.13
CA ARG A 71 11.93 -13.81 7.67
C ARG A 71 11.98 -13.82 9.19
N GLU A 72 12.92 -13.08 9.77
CA GLU A 72 13.08 -12.95 11.22
C GLU A 72 11.87 -12.33 11.90
N VAL A 73 11.37 -11.23 11.36
CA VAL A 73 10.31 -10.45 12.05
C VAL A 73 8.89 -10.96 11.80
N LEU A 74 8.62 -11.60 10.65
CA LEU A 74 7.25 -11.93 10.23
C LEU A 74 6.93 -13.43 10.24
N TYR A 75 7.90 -14.33 9.91
CA TYR A 75 7.56 -15.73 9.63
C TYR A 75 7.09 -16.47 10.88
N GLY A 76 6.10 -17.34 10.67
CA GLY A 76 5.55 -18.19 11.74
C GLY A 76 4.65 -17.49 12.74
N ARG A 77 4.31 -16.21 12.54
CA ARG A 77 3.39 -15.49 13.41
C ARG A 77 1.94 -15.86 13.15
N SER A 78 1.18 -15.91 14.22
CA SER A 78 -0.27 -16.12 14.17
C SER A 78 -0.98 -15.11 15.08
N ASN A 79 -2.14 -14.68 14.67
CA ASN A 79 -3.08 -13.92 15.48
C ASN A 79 -3.74 -14.81 16.55
N SER A 80 -4.35 -14.21 17.55
CA SER A 80 -5.03 -14.93 18.64
C SER A 80 -6.16 -15.87 18.18
N ASN A 81 -6.73 -15.63 17.00
CA ASN A 81 -7.72 -16.52 16.38
C ASN A 81 -7.09 -17.73 15.63
N GLY A 82 -5.77 -17.91 15.70
CA GLY A 82 -5.03 -18.98 15.03
C GLY A 82 -4.75 -18.74 13.55
N CYS A 83 -5.23 -17.64 12.97
CA CYS A 83 -4.92 -17.30 11.57
C CYS A 83 -3.52 -16.71 11.44
N PRO A 84 -2.81 -16.94 10.31
CA PRO A 84 -1.53 -16.32 10.05
C PRO A 84 -1.62 -14.79 10.19
N ALA A 85 -0.62 -14.18 10.81
CA ALA A 85 -0.48 -12.72 10.86
C ALA A 85 -0.12 -12.18 9.49
N GLY A 86 -0.80 -11.11 9.05
CA GLY A 86 -0.57 -10.46 7.76
C GLY A 86 0.49 -9.36 7.83
N ALA A 87 1.01 -9.00 6.68
CA ALA A 87 1.80 -7.81 6.40
C ALA A 87 1.68 -7.47 4.91
N THR A 88 1.93 -6.21 4.53
CA THR A 88 1.87 -5.76 3.14
C THR A 88 3.21 -5.20 2.69
N PHE A 89 3.65 -5.61 1.51
CA PHE A 89 4.87 -5.14 0.87
C PHE A 89 4.49 -4.27 -0.34
N TYR A 90 4.85 -3.00 -0.30
CA TYR A 90 4.75 -2.10 -1.45
C TYR A 90 6.11 -2.14 -2.16
N VAL A 91 6.15 -2.94 -3.22
CA VAL A 91 7.41 -3.33 -3.86
C VAL A 91 7.69 -2.46 -5.08
N SER A 92 8.87 -1.83 -5.16
CA SER A 92 9.39 -1.17 -6.36
C SER A 92 10.07 -2.18 -7.29
N HIS A 93 10.26 -1.82 -8.58
CA HIS A 93 10.84 -2.77 -9.54
C HIS A 93 12.36 -2.86 -9.47
N GLU A 94 13.05 -1.72 -9.51
CA GLU A 94 14.51 -1.70 -9.59
C GLU A 94 15.14 -2.41 -8.37
N TYR A 95 16.11 -3.29 -8.62
CA TYR A 95 16.79 -4.14 -7.62
C TYR A 95 15.91 -5.21 -6.93
N THR A 96 14.69 -5.45 -7.40
CA THR A 96 13.81 -6.47 -6.84
C THR A 96 14.13 -7.87 -7.38
N ASN A 97 14.15 -8.83 -6.49
CA ASN A 97 14.22 -10.26 -6.75
C ASN A 97 12.82 -10.86 -6.71
N TYR A 98 12.26 -11.18 -7.88
CA TYR A 98 10.89 -11.66 -8.01
C TYR A 98 10.67 -13.07 -7.44
N VAL A 99 11.73 -13.86 -7.28
CA VAL A 99 11.67 -15.16 -6.57
C VAL A 99 11.37 -14.94 -5.08
N LEU A 100 11.99 -13.92 -4.47
CA LEU A 100 11.74 -13.57 -3.07
C LEU A 100 10.37 -12.91 -2.88
N VAL A 101 9.92 -12.10 -3.85
CA VAL A 101 8.56 -11.56 -3.86
C VAL A 101 7.53 -12.70 -3.91
N ASN A 102 7.73 -13.71 -4.77
CA ASN A 102 6.89 -14.91 -4.81
C ASN A 102 6.92 -15.67 -3.48
N GLU A 103 8.08 -15.76 -2.81
CA GLU A 103 8.18 -16.37 -1.48
C GLU A 103 7.28 -15.66 -0.47
N LEU A 104 7.34 -14.31 -0.40
CA LEU A 104 6.48 -13.52 0.49
C LEU A 104 5.00 -13.75 0.18
N TYR A 105 4.61 -13.70 -1.09
CA TYR A 105 3.24 -13.97 -1.51
C TYR A 105 2.77 -15.37 -1.09
N ASN A 106 3.59 -16.40 -1.31
CA ASN A 106 3.27 -17.79 -0.94
C ASN A 106 3.21 -18.03 0.58
N ARG A 107 3.75 -17.10 1.37
CA ARG A 107 3.61 -17.08 2.84
C ARG A 107 2.30 -16.43 3.29
N GLY A 108 1.54 -15.85 2.36
CA GLY A 108 0.25 -15.20 2.63
C GLY A 108 0.35 -13.70 2.88
N TYR A 109 1.53 -13.10 2.70
CA TYR A 109 1.68 -11.65 2.75
C TYR A 109 1.15 -11.01 1.47
N GLU A 110 0.62 -9.81 1.60
CA GLU A 110 0.18 -9.03 0.45
C GLU A 110 1.35 -8.36 -0.24
N VAL A 111 1.38 -8.47 -1.57
CA VAL A 111 2.31 -7.76 -2.43
C VAL A 111 1.52 -6.72 -3.21
N SER A 112 1.91 -5.47 -3.06
CA SER A 112 1.29 -4.29 -3.67
C SER A 112 2.35 -3.45 -4.39
N LEU A 113 1.96 -2.40 -5.09
CA LEU A 113 2.80 -1.67 -6.01
C LEU A 113 3.45 -0.44 -5.35
N HIS A 114 4.75 -0.20 -5.68
CA HIS A 114 5.50 0.98 -5.28
C HIS A 114 6.27 1.61 -6.45
N SER A 115 5.70 1.54 -7.64
CA SER A 115 6.20 2.03 -8.92
C SER A 115 7.32 1.23 -9.59
N MET A 116 7.46 1.45 -10.88
CA MET A 116 8.56 0.90 -11.70
C MET A 116 9.89 1.54 -11.36
N THR A 117 9.94 2.87 -11.29
CA THR A 117 11.20 3.60 -11.28
C THR A 117 11.62 4.10 -9.91
N HIS A 118 10.68 4.34 -9.02
CA HIS A 118 10.90 5.08 -7.77
C HIS A 118 11.73 6.37 -7.99
N GLN A 119 11.40 7.09 -9.08
CA GLN A 119 12.17 8.23 -9.58
C GLN A 119 12.27 9.36 -8.55
N THR A 120 13.45 9.96 -8.45
CA THR A 120 13.69 11.20 -7.73
C THR A 120 13.84 12.38 -8.72
N PRO A 121 13.49 13.61 -8.33
CA PRO A 121 12.97 14.08 -7.03
C PRO A 121 11.46 13.82 -6.85
N GLN A 122 10.94 14.11 -5.67
CA GLN A 122 9.50 14.00 -5.34
C GLN A 122 8.60 14.75 -6.33
N THR A 123 9.05 15.87 -6.91
CA THR A 123 8.30 16.65 -7.91
C THR A 123 7.95 15.86 -9.16
N TYR A 124 8.74 14.83 -9.51
CA TYR A 124 8.38 13.92 -10.59
C TYR A 124 6.97 13.31 -10.38
N TRP A 125 6.65 12.90 -9.17
CA TRP A 125 5.35 12.31 -8.82
C TRP A 125 4.24 13.34 -8.76
N ALA A 126 4.53 14.55 -8.27
CA ALA A 126 3.55 15.64 -8.22
C ALA A 126 3.15 16.15 -9.61
N GLU A 127 4.04 16.03 -10.60
CA GLU A 127 3.88 16.56 -11.96
C GLU A 127 3.63 15.46 -13.01
N ALA A 128 3.70 14.16 -12.62
CA ALA A 128 3.51 13.03 -13.52
C ALA A 128 2.14 13.08 -14.18
N ASP A 129 2.08 13.08 -15.50
CA ASP A 129 0.81 12.96 -16.21
C ASP A 129 0.22 11.55 -16.06
N TYR A 130 -1.04 11.40 -16.50
CA TYR A 130 -1.77 10.14 -16.43
C TYR A 130 -1.01 8.98 -17.13
N ASP A 131 -0.43 9.24 -18.32
CA ASP A 131 0.26 8.22 -19.10
C ASP A 131 1.57 7.76 -18.42
N VAL A 132 2.25 8.67 -17.72
CA VAL A 132 3.40 8.32 -16.87
C VAL A 132 2.96 7.44 -15.71
N LEU A 133 1.89 7.80 -15.00
CA LEU A 133 1.38 7.01 -13.88
C LEU A 133 0.92 5.61 -14.32
N VAL A 134 0.30 5.47 -15.50
CA VAL A 134 -0.05 4.17 -16.07
C VAL A 134 1.20 3.31 -16.28
N LYS A 135 2.27 3.88 -16.83
CA LYS A 135 3.54 3.14 -17.02
C LYS A 135 4.23 2.81 -15.69
N GLU A 136 4.11 3.66 -14.68
CA GLU A 136 4.69 3.42 -13.36
C GLU A 136 3.96 2.31 -12.59
N PHE A 137 2.64 2.19 -12.71
CA PHE A 137 1.84 1.29 -11.87
C PHE A 137 1.11 0.18 -12.63
N ALA A 138 0.41 0.47 -13.74
CA ALA A 138 -0.27 -0.58 -14.49
C ALA A 138 0.73 -1.53 -15.20
N ASP A 139 1.82 -0.97 -15.73
CA ASP A 139 2.92 -1.78 -16.27
C ASP A 139 3.59 -2.59 -15.15
N GLN A 140 3.81 -1.98 -13.97
CA GLN A 140 4.36 -2.70 -12.82
C GLN A 140 3.47 -3.84 -12.36
N LYS A 141 2.15 -3.66 -12.36
CA LYS A 141 1.19 -4.73 -12.05
C LYS A 141 1.40 -5.93 -13.00
N SER A 142 1.50 -5.65 -14.31
CA SER A 142 1.74 -6.67 -15.34
C SER A 142 3.09 -7.37 -15.15
N LEU A 143 4.13 -6.60 -14.85
CA LEU A 143 5.48 -7.09 -14.58
C LEU A 143 5.51 -7.99 -13.32
N MET A 144 4.91 -7.54 -12.22
CA MET A 144 4.83 -8.27 -10.97
C MET A 144 4.09 -9.60 -11.14
N SER A 145 2.93 -9.55 -11.81
CA SER A 145 2.15 -10.75 -12.12
C SER A 145 2.96 -11.77 -12.95
N HIS A 146 3.69 -11.28 -13.94
CA HIS A 146 4.46 -12.13 -14.83
C HIS A 146 5.70 -12.75 -14.18
N PHE A 147 6.53 -11.94 -13.52
CA PHE A 147 7.83 -12.38 -13.00
C PHE A 147 7.79 -12.99 -11.61
N ALA A 148 6.85 -12.60 -10.77
CA ALA A 148 6.64 -13.19 -9.46
C ALA A 148 5.52 -14.25 -9.44
N LEU A 149 4.83 -14.50 -10.57
CA LEU A 149 3.69 -15.43 -10.67
C LEU A 149 2.57 -15.13 -9.66
N ILE A 150 2.34 -13.87 -9.36
CA ILE A 150 1.22 -13.43 -8.53
C ILE A 150 0.00 -13.23 -9.42
N PRO A 151 -1.15 -13.84 -9.13
CA PRO A 151 -2.36 -13.60 -9.92
C PRO A 151 -2.70 -12.11 -9.96
N ASP A 152 -3.02 -11.58 -11.14
CA ASP A 152 -3.25 -10.14 -11.37
C ASP A 152 -4.28 -9.54 -10.39
N GLN A 153 -5.35 -10.29 -10.11
CA GLN A 153 -6.40 -9.88 -9.18
C GLN A 153 -5.98 -9.84 -7.70
N GLU A 154 -4.81 -10.39 -7.35
CA GLU A 154 -4.25 -10.34 -6.00
C GLU A 154 -3.31 -9.14 -5.79
N ILE A 155 -2.91 -8.45 -6.86
CA ILE A 155 -2.14 -7.20 -6.81
C ILE A 155 -3.14 -6.04 -6.78
N ARG A 156 -3.44 -5.55 -5.57
CA ARG A 156 -4.61 -4.70 -5.33
C ARG A 156 -4.29 -3.28 -4.88
N GLY A 157 -3.18 -3.09 -4.19
CA GLY A 157 -2.83 -1.85 -3.53
C GLY A 157 -1.74 -1.06 -4.23
N VAL A 158 -1.72 0.22 -3.91
CA VAL A 158 -0.67 1.16 -4.32
C VAL A 158 -0.18 1.94 -3.10
N ARG A 159 1.12 2.16 -3.04
CA ARG A 159 1.74 3.26 -2.31
C ARG A 159 2.61 4.05 -3.27
N LEU A 160 2.28 5.33 -3.43
CA LEU A 160 3.06 6.23 -4.29
C LEU A 160 4.38 6.60 -3.58
N PRO A 161 5.51 6.62 -4.31
CA PRO A 161 6.78 7.06 -3.74
C PRO A 161 6.69 8.44 -3.10
N PHE A 162 7.43 8.63 -2.01
CA PHE A 162 7.40 9.86 -1.21
C PHE A 162 6.02 10.26 -0.68
N LEU A 163 5.04 9.33 -0.71
CA LEU A 163 3.62 9.59 -0.41
C LEU A 163 3.02 10.71 -1.29
N GLN A 164 3.62 10.94 -2.47
CA GLN A 164 3.27 12.02 -3.37
C GLN A 164 2.23 11.57 -4.40
N MET A 165 1.02 12.05 -4.23
CA MET A 165 -0.04 11.90 -5.23
C MET A 165 0.08 12.97 -6.32
N ASN A 166 -0.48 12.70 -7.50
CA ASN A 166 -0.82 13.70 -8.50
C ASN A 166 -2.34 13.88 -8.58
N GLY A 167 -2.94 14.29 -7.48
CA GLY A 167 -4.36 14.61 -7.42
C GLY A 167 -5.25 13.54 -8.07
N ASN A 168 -6.14 13.97 -8.95
CA ASN A 168 -7.10 13.10 -9.63
C ASN A 168 -6.44 12.04 -10.52
N ALA A 169 -5.30 12.35 -11.15
CA ALA A 169 -4.66 11.44 -12.10
C ALA A 169 -4.19 10.13 -11.43
N SER A 170 -3.70 10.18 -10.19
CA SER A 170 -3.30 8.99 -9.43
C SER A 170 -4.47 8.02 -9.22
N PHE A 171 -5.62 8.53 -8.83
CA PHE A 171 -6.79 7.70 -8.56
C PHE A 171 -7.53 7.26 -9.83
N GLN A 172 -7.50 8.08 -10.88
CA GLN A 172 -8.03 7.67 -12.19
C GLN A 172 -7.21 6.51 -12.76
N MET A 173 -5.87 6.58 -12.69
CA MET A 173 -4.99 5.49 -13.08
C MET A 173 -5.32 4.21 -12.31
N MET A 174 -5.57 4.30 -11.00
CA MET A 174 -5.94 3.14 -10.19
C MET A 174 -7.27 2.53 -10.62
N ALA A 175 -8.30 3.35 -10.84
CA ALA A 175 -9.61 2.91 -11.30
C ALA A 175 -9.51 2.16 -12.64
N ASP A 176 -8.81 2.74 -13.60
CA ASP A 176 -8.66 2.20 -14.95
C ASP A 176 -7.79 0.95 -15.00
N SER A 177 -6.84 0.80 -14.05
CA SER A 177 -5.95 -0.37 -13.94
C SER A 177 -6.50 -1.47 -13.04
N GLY A 178 -7.72 -1.30 -12.50
CA GLY A 178 -8.35 -2.27 -11.61
C GLY A 178 -7.57 -2.45 -10.29
N LEU A 179 -6.93 -1.38 -9.80
CA LEU A 179 -6.31 -1.32 -8.48
C LEU A 179 -7.38 -0.93 -7.45
N VAL A 180 -7.35 -1.57 -6.30
CA VAL A 180 -8.46 -1.52 -5.34
C VAL A 180 -8.29 -0.40 -4.33
N TYR A 181 -7.04 -0.13 -3.86
CA TYR A 181 -6.84 0.86 -2.82
C TYR A 181 -5.50 1.60 -2.93
N ASP A 182 -5.52 2.84 -2.46
CA ASP A 182 -4.36 3.65 -2.12
C ASP A 182 -4.04 3.54 -0.62
N ASN A 183 -2.74 3.51 -0.28
CA ASN A 183 -2.26 3.69 1.08
C ASN A 183 -1.05 4.63 1.08
N SER A 184 -1.25 5.83 0.49
CA SER A 184 -0.21 6.86 0.35
C SER A 184 -0.61 8.20 0.96
N TRP A 185 -1.85 8.35 1.41
CA TRP A 185 -2.40 9.63 1.82
C TRP A 185 -2.36 9.80 3.34
N PRO A 186 -1.40 10.60 3.88
CA PRO A 186 -1.29 10.81 5.32
C PRO A 186 -2.31 11.85 5.81
N THR A 187 -2.80 11.65 7.05
CA THR A 187 -3.64 12.61 7.76
C THR A 187 -3.01 13.01 9.09
N VAL A 188 -3.05 14.30 9.39
CA VAL A 188 -2.65 14.88 10.68
C VAL A 188 -3.85 15.43 11.45
N SER A 189 -4.96 15.71 10.77
CA SER A 189 -6.18 16.26 11.36
C SER A 189 -7.11 15.19 11.94
N HIS A 190 -7.04 13.96 11.42
CA HIS A 190 -7.94 12.85 11.79
C HIS A 190 -7.16 11.70 12.45
N VAL A 191 -6.47 12.03 13.54
CA VAL A 191 -5.65 11.05 14.27
C VAL A 191 -6.34 10.48 15.52
N ASN A 192 -7.26 11.26 16.16
CA ASN A 192 -8.08 10.82 17.27
C ASN A 192 -9.37 11.67 17.37
N PRO A 193 -10.54 11.17 16.94
CA PRO A 193 -10.75 9.84 16.38
C PRO A 193 -10.08 9.66 15.00
N GLY A 194 -9.60 8.45 14.72
CA GLY A 194 -8.92 8.12 13.47
C GLY A 194 -9.87 8.02 12.28
N LEU A 195 -9.40 8.40 11.08
CA LEU A 195 -10.13 8.29 9.83
C LEU A 195 -10.18 6.84 9.36
N TRP A 196 -11.36 6.34 9.07
CA TRP A 196 -11.55 4.99 8.52
C TRP A 196 -11.41 4.97 7.00
N PRO A 197 -11.06 3.82 6.38
CA PRO A 197 -11.03 3.69 4.92
C PRO A 197 -12.35 4.10 4.28
N TYR A 198 -12.26 4.76 3.11
CA TYR A 198 -13.38 5.35 2.38
C TYR A 198 -13.14 5.32 0.87
N THR A 199 -14.13 5.70 0.06
CA THR A 199 -14.03 5.79 -1.39
C THR A 199 -14.12 7.23 -1.88
N LEU A 200 -13.64 7.49 -3.10
CA LEU A 200 -13.64 8.81 -3.72
C LEU A 200 -14.84 9.07 -4.64
N ASP A 201 -15.96 8.38 -4.42
CA ASP A 201 -17.21 8.69 -5.09
C ASP A 201 -17.70 10.12 -4.78
N TYR A 202 -17.35 10.61 -3.58
CA TYR A 202 -17.72 11.92 -3.06
C TYR A 202 -16.49 12.66 -2.50
N ALA A 203 -16.67 13.95 -2.22
CA ALA A 203 -15.63 14.77 -1.60
C ALA A 203 -15.19 14.20 -0.25
N SER A 204 -13.88 14.25 -0.01
CA SER A 204 -13.27 13.72 1.21
C SER A 204 -13.04 14.84 2.24
N ILE A 205 -13.20 14.50 3.54
CA ILE A 205 -12.76 15.34 4.66
C ILE A 205 -11.28 15.19 4.98
N HIS A 206 -10.57 14.30 4.26
CA HIS A 206 -9.14 14.02 4.47
C HIS A 206 -8.32 15.27 4.19
N ASP A 207 -7.46 15.66 5.13
CA ASP A 207 -6.59 16.83 4.99
C ASP A 207 -5.51 16.60 3.93
N CYS A 208 -5.20 17.65 3.17
CA CYS A 208 -4.21 17.60 2.09
C CYS A 208 -2.87 18.17 2.58
N ILE A 209 -2.04 17.31 3.16
CA ILE A 209 -0.72 17.74 3.68
C ILE A 209 0.41 17.54 2.66
N VAL A 210 0.20 16.73 1.61
CA VAL A 210 1.12 16.52 0.48
C VAL A 210 0.35 16.78 -0.82
N PRO A 211 0.21 18.07 -1.24
CA PRO A 211 -0.53 18.42 -2.44
C PRO A 211 0.21 18.03 -3.73
N PRO A 212 -0.52 17.82 -4.86
CA PRO A 212 -1.97 17.96 -5.02
C PRO A 212 -2.75 16.73 -4.56
N CYS A 213 -3.93 16.94 -3.95
CA CYS A 213 -4.84 15.86 -3.54
C CYS A 213 -6.04 15.76 -4.50
N PRO A 214 -6.73 14.59 -4.56
CA PRO A 214 -7.87 14.43 -5.45
C PRO A 214 -9.05 15.31 -5.03
N SER A 215 -9.74 15.82 -6.02
CA SER A 215 -10.93 16.68 -5.87
C SER A 215 -12.10 16.22 -6.72
N ALA A 216 -11.88 15.27 -7.64
CA ALA A 216 -12.93 14.74 -8.49
C ALA A 216 -13.64 13.54 -7.85
N SER A 217 -14.87 13.26 -8.37
CA SER A 217 -15.56 12.00 -8.11
C SER A 217 -14.90 10.89 -8.94
N ILE A 218 -14.28 9.92 -8.25
CA ILE A 218 -13.59 8.78 -8.85
C ILE A 218 -14.07 7.49 -8.16
N PRO A 219 -15.19 6.91 -8.60
CA PRO A 219 -15.73 5.68 -8.02
C PRO A 219 -14.80 4.49 -8.21
N GLY A 220 -14.72 3.64 -7.21
CA GLY A 220 -14.01 2.35 -7.28
C GLY A 220 -12.83 2.23 -6.34
N PRO A 221 -11.76 3.03 -6.46
CA PRO A 221 -10.63 2.97 -5.55
C PRO A 221 -10.99 3.36 -4.11
N TRP A 222 -10.45 2.61 -3.16
CA TRP A 222 -10.51 2.91 -1.74
C TRP A 222 -9.27 3.70 -1.31
N VAL A 223 -9.41 4.50 -0.26
CA VAL A 223 -8.30 5.10 0.45
C VAL A 223 -8.18 4.43 1.82
N ILE A 224 -7.01 3.88 2.13
CA ILE A 224 -6.63 3.51 3.50
C ILE A 224 -5.82 4.68 4.05
N PRO A 225 -6.38 5.54 4.92
CA PRO A 225 -5.67 6.69 5.44
C PRO A 225 -4.39 6.28 6.19
N MET A 226 -3.29 6.95 5.91
CA MET A 226 -2.08 6.83 6.73
C MET A 226 -2.22 7.78 7.94
N ILE A 227 -2.80 7.26 9.02
CA ILE A 227 -3.00 8.04 10.25
C ILE A 227 -1.63 8.30 10.89
N SER A 228 -1.23 9.57 10.95
CA SER A 228 0.09 9.96 11.42
C SER A 228 0.31 9.57 12.88
N TRP A 229 1.51 9.10 13.17
CA TRP A 229 1.99 8.96 14.53
C TRP A 229 2.28 10.33 15.14
N SER A 230 2.41 10.36 16.45
CA SER A 230 2.93 11.50 17.18
C SER A 230 4.33 11.16 17.66
N ASP A 231 5.32 11.98 17.32
CA ASP A 231 6.67 11.82 17.84
C ASP A 231 6.77 12.25 19.32
N LEU A 232 7.96 12.19 19.92
CA LEU A 232 8.13 12.51 21.35
C LEU A 232 7.82 13.98 21.70
N ASN A 233 7.80 14.87 20.71
CA ASN A 233 7.44 16.29 20.89
C ASN A 233 6.00 16.59 20.44
N GLY A 234 5.24 15.57 20.04
CA GLY A 234 3.88 15.72 19.55
C GLY A 234 3.79 16.12 18.07
N SER A 235 4.90 16.15 17.32
CA SER A 235 4.88 16.41 15.89
C SER A 235 4.40 15.18 15.11
N PRO A 236 3.60 15.36 14.03
CA PRO A 236 3.12 14.24 13.25
C PRO A 236 4.23 13.61 12.39
N CYS A 237 4.19 12.30 12.23
CA CYS A 237 5.03 11.56 11.29
C CYS A 237 4.23 10.43 10.63
N SER A 238 4.35 10.31 9.31
CA SER A 238 3.54 9.38 8.52
C SER A 238 4.08 7.95 8.52
N MET A 239 5.40 7.79 8.69
CA MET A 239 6.08 6.51 8.80
C MET A 239 6.93 6.47 10.07
N ALA A 240 7.17 5.30 10.64
CA ALA A 240 7.91 5.14 11.88
C ALA A 240 9.37 5.67 11.80
N ASP A 241 9.98 5.53 10.63
CA ASP A 241 11.32 6.02 10.32
C ASP A 241 11.37 7.46 9.79
N SER A 242 10.23 8.13 9.69
CA SER A 242 10.12 9.56 9.33
C SER A 242 9.87 10.47 10.54
N CYS A 243 9.72 9.91 11.75
CA CYS A 243 9.56 10.70 12.96
C CYS A 243 10.86 11.44 13.30
N TYR A 244 10.76 12.73 13.61
CA TYR A 244 11.95 13.56 13.88
C TYR A 244 12.46 13.40 15.30
N PHE A 245 11.57 13.44 16.30
CA PHE A 245 11.93 13.23 17.70
C PHE A 245 11.58 11.81 18.12
N THR A 246 12.56 10.92 18.01
CA THR A 246 12.43 9.50 18.34
C THR A 246 13.11 9.17 19.66
N PRO A 247 12.79 8.01 20.27
CA PRO A 247 13.62 7.45 21.34
C PRO A 247 15.07 7.20 20.87
N PRO A 248 16.03 7.07 21.80
CA PRO A 248 17.38 6.63 21.44
C PRO A 248 17.35 5.31 20.65
N LEU A 249 18.11 5.24 19.55
CA LEU A 249 18.06 4.12 18.60
C LEU A 249 18.61 2.79 19.17
N ASP A 250 19.24 2.82 20.32
CA ASP A 250 19.76 1.69 21.08
C ASP A 250 18.90 1.30 22.30
N ASP A 251 17.76 2.00 22.53
CA ASP A 251 16.84 1.69 23.64
C ASP A 251 15.55 0.99 23.15
N GLU A 252 15.57 -0.36 23.19
CA GLU A 252 14.44 -1.20 22.86
C GLU A 252 13.18 -0.86 23.69
N ASN A 253 13.33 -0.60 25.00
CA ASN A 253 12.17 -0.35 25.87
C ASN A 253 11.51 0.99 25.52
N ALA A 254 12.30 2.02 25.26
CA ALA A 254 11.78 3.32 24.86
C ALA A 254 11.08 3.24 23.50
N TRP A 255 11.62 2.52 22.51
CA TRP A 255 10.99 2.27 21.21
C TRP A 255 9.71 1.44 21.34
N TYR A 256 9.72 0.37 22.15
CA TYR A 256 8.50 -0.40 22.40
C TYR A 256 7.38 0.49 22.98
N ASN A 257 7.68 1.31 23.96
CA ASN A 257 6.70 2.22 24.56
C ASN A 257 6.23 3.29 23.55
N PHE A 258 7.11 3.78 22.70
CA PHE A 258 6.78 4.73 21.64
C PHE A 258 5.78 4.14 20.63
N ILE A 259 6.05 2.91 20.16
CA ILE A 259 5.14 2.17 19.28
C ILE A 259 3.79 1.93 19.99
N LEU A 260 3.84 1.46 21.23
CA LEU A 260 2.65 1.13 22.01
C LEU A 260 1.77 2.36 22.26
N THR A 261 2.35 3.51 22.60
CA THR A 261 1.62 4.77 22.82
C THR A 261 0.86 5.19 21.55
N ASN A 262 1.48 5.08 20.37
CA ASN A 262 0.81 5.38 19.12
C ASN A 262 -0.29 4.36 18.78
N PHE A 263 -0.09 3.08 19.08
CA PHE A 263 -1.10 2.03 18.93
C PHE A 263 -2.30 2.24 19.86
N GLU A 264 -2.07 2.51 21.15
CA GLU A 264 -3.12 2.67 22.16
C GLU A 264 -4.10 3.80 21.82
N ARG A 265 -3.66 4.82 21.11
CA ARG A 265 -4.52 5.90 20.61
C ARG A 265 -5.63 5.39 19.69
N HIS A 266 -5.34 4.36 18.87
CA HIS A 266 -6.32 3.67 18.03
C HIS A 266 -7.13 2.65 18.84
N TYR A 267 -6.44 1.85 19.65
CA TYR A 267 -7.00 0.74 20.41
C TYR A 267 -8.03 1.20 21.44
N HIS A 268 -7.80 2.32 22.11
CA HIS A 268 -8.72 2.93 23.08
C HIS A 268 -9.61 4.03 22.45
N GLY A 269 -9.37 4.38 21.20
CA GLY A 269 -10.16 5.34 20.43
C GLY A 269 -11.32 4.70 19.68
N ASN A 270 -11.48 5.12 18.43
CA ASN A 270 -12.53 4.60 17.53
C ASN A 270 -12.11 3.34 16.74
N ARG A 271 -11.02 2.67 17.12
CA ARG A 271 -10.52 1.44 16.50
C ARG A 271 -10.15 1.58 15.00
N ALA A 272 -9.99 2.79 14.47
CA ALA A 272 -9.45 2.96 13.13
C ALA A 272 -8.14 2.17 12.97
N PRO A 273 -7.86 1.57 11.80
CA PRO A 273 -6.70 0.71 11.62
C PRO A 273 -5.39 1.38 12.03
N PHE A 274 -4.57 0.69 12.80
CA PHE A 274 -3.24 1.17 13.15
C PHE A 274 -2.23 0.74 12.08
N GLY A 275 -1.55 1.71 11.49
CA GLY A 275 -0.48 1.48 10.51
C GLY A 275 0.90 1.55 11.15
N PHE A 276 1.72 0.54 10.91
CA PHE A 276 3.15 0.55 11.15
C PHE A 276 3.84 0.52 9.79
N TYR A 277 4.25 1.67 9.30
CA TYR A 277 4.86 1.88 7.99
C TYR A 277 6.35 2.14 8.16
N ILE A 278 7.21 1.37 7.48
CA ILE A 278 8.66 1.45 7.67
C ILE A 278 9.43 0.91 6.46
N HIS A 279 10.65 1.41 6.24
CA HIS A 279 11.64 0.81 5.34
C HIS A 279 12.52 -0.20 6.10
N GLU A 280 12.83 -1.32 5.45
CA GLU A 280 13.60 -2.39 6.10
C GLU A 280 14.98 -1.92 6.56
N TRP A 281 15.66 -1.09 5.78
CA TRP A 281 16.99 -0.59 6.12
C TRP A 281 17.06 0.03 7.53
N TYR A 282 15.96 0.66 7.98
CA TYR A 282 15.91 1.28 9.31
C TYR A 282 15.97 0.22 10.43
N LEU A 283 15.34 -0.93 10.21
CA LEU A 283 15.42 -2.06 11.14
C LEU A 283 16.79 -2.75 11.08
N ALA A 284 17.38 -2.86 9.90
CA ALA A 284 18.68 -3.50 9.71
C ALA A 284 19.80 -2.77 10.45
N VAL A 285 19.78 -1.42 10.41
CA VAL A 285 20.81 -0.60 11.07
C VAL A 285 20.50 -0.28 12.53
N ASN A 286 19.28 -0.54 13.01
CA ASN A 286 18.84 -0.27 14.38
C ASN A 286 18.26 -1.52 15.06
N PRO A 287 19.11 -2.44 15.58
CA PRO A 287 18.64 -3.70 16.16
C PRO A 287 17.67 -3.56 17.33
N ALA A 288 17.80 -2.51 18.15
CA ALA A 288 16.88 -2.26 19.26
C ALA A 288 15.47 -1.85 18.76
N VAL A 289 15.39 -1.09 17.66
CA VAL A 289 14.10 -0.76 17.00
C VAL A 289 13.46 -2.04 16.45
N LYS A 290 14.25 -2.90 15.80
CA LYS A 290 13.77 -4.21 15.32
C LYS A 290 13.25 -5.07 16.46
N ALA A 291 13.98 -5.16 17.57
CA ALA A 291 13.55 -5.91 18.75
C ALA A 291 12.27 -5.33 19.37
N ALA A 292 12.14 -4.01 19.44
CA ALA A 292 10.93 -3.33 19.90
C ALA A 292 9.72 -3.64 19.00
N LEU A 293 9.89 -3.65 17.68
CA LEU A 293 8.84 -4.06 16.74
C LEU A 293 8.43 -5.52 16.94
N VAL A 294 9.39 -6.43 17.07
CA VAL A 294 9.12 -7.86 17.35
C VAL A 294 8.33 -8.01 18.64
N ARG A 295 8.70 -7.30 19.69
CA ARG A 295 8.00 -7.30 20.98
C ARG A 295 6.59 -6.74 20.87
N PHE A 296 6.40 -5.65 20.12
CA PHE A 296 5.09 -5.08 19.84
C PHE A 296 4.19 -6.04 19.07
N MET A 297 4.70 -6.67 18.01
CA MET A 297 3.94 -7.69 17.27
C MET A 297 3.54 -8.88 18.16
N ASN A 298 4.44 -9.32 19.04
CA ASN A 298 4.12 -10.36 20.01
C ASN A 298 2.98 -9.92 20.96
N TYR A 299 3.01 -8.67 21.41
CA TYR A 299 1.93 -8.12 22.23
C TYR A 299 0.59 -8.13 21.47
N VAL A 300 0.56 -7.61 20.25
CA VAL A 300 -0.65 -7.60 19.39
C VAL A 300 -1.18 -9.01 19.15
N ASN A 301 -0.30 -9.96 18.82
CA ASN A 301 -0.71 -11.34 18.52
C ASN A 301 -1.31 -12.08 19.73
N ASN A 302 -1.10 -11.57 20.95
CA ASN A 302 -1.72 -12.11 22.18
C ASN A 302 -2.99 -11.38 22.60
N LEU A 303 -3.37 -10.27 21.96
CA LEU A 303 -4.65 -9.60 22.20
C LEU A 303 -5.79 -10.38 21.52
N ASN A 304 -6.91 -10.57 22.23
CA ASN A 304 -8.04 -11.33 21.71
C ASN A 304 -8.88 -10.58 20.67
N ASP A 305 -8.69 -9.27 20.58
CA ASP A 305 -9.46 -8.34 19.73
C ASP A 305 -8.60 -7.48 18.81
N ALA A 306 -7.30 -7.80 18.69
CA ALA A 306 -6.38 -7.16 17.76
C ALA A 306 -5.77 -8.17 16.79
N PHE A 307 -5.66 -7.78 15.50
CA PHE A 307 -5.26 -8.69 14.45
C PHE A 307 -4.28 -7.99 13.49
N MET A 308 -3.11 -8.58 13.29
CA MET A 308 -2.20 -8.21 12.22
C MET A 308 -2.75 -8.77 10.90
N VAL A 309 -3.02 -7.89 9.95
CA VAL A 309 -3.68 -8.24 8.69
C VAL A 309 -2.97 -7.58 7.50
N ASN A 310 -3.17 -8.14 6.31
CA ASN A 310 -2.83 -7.48 5.05
C ASN A 310 -3.72 -6.24 4.85
N ALA A 311 -3.22 -5.22 4.20
CA ALA A 311 -3.96 -3.96 4.01
C ALA A 311 -5.31 -4.18 3.30
N ASN A 312 -5.36 -5.04 2.28
CA ASN A 312 -6.61 -5.36 1.61
C ASN A 312 -7.67 -6.02 2.54
N GLN A 313 -7.25 -6.76 3.56
CA GLN A 313 -8.18 -7.37 4.52
C GLN A 313 -8.92 -6.31 5.37
N ILE A 314 -8.30 -5.15 5.55
CA ILE A 314 -8.97 -3.98 6.18
C ILE A 314 -10.13 -3.52 5.30
N ILE A 315 -9.90 -3.38 4.00
CA ILE A 315 -10.96 -3.01 3.04
C ILE A 315 -12.08 -4.06 3.04
N GLU A 316 -11.73 -5.34 2.99
CA GLU A 316 -12.71 -6.44 3.01
C GLU A 316 -13.60 -6.40 4.26
N TRP A 317 -13.03 -6.04 5.43
CA TRP A 317 -13.81 -5.88 6.65
C TRP A 317 -14.67 -4.61 6.61
N VAL A 318 -14.13 -3.49 6.14
CA VAL A 318 -14.90 -2.23 6.02
C VAL A 318 -16.08 -2.39 5.07
N GLN A 319 -15.91 -3.14 4.00
CA GLN A 319 -16.99 -3.46 3.05
C GLN A 319 -18.11 -4.30 3.66
N ASN A 320 -17.80 -5.14 4.63
CA ASN A 320 -18.76 -5.98 5.34
C ASN A 320 -18.42 -6.07 6.85
N PRO A 321 -18.69 -4.99 7.59
CA PRO A 321 -18.32 -4.90 9.00
C PRO A 321 -19.06 -5.93 9.85
N ILE A 322 -18.30 -6.67 10.63
CA ILE A 322 -18.83 -7.64 11.61
C ILE A 322 -18.17 -7.42 12.97
N PRO A 323 -18.86 -7.72 14.07
CA PRO A 323 -18.29 -7.57 15.39
C PRO A 323 -17.11 -8.54 15.61
N VAL A 324 -16.21 -8.17 16.51
CA VAL A 324 -15.02 -8.98 16.86
C VAL A 324 -15.38 -10.39 17.30
N SER A 325 -16.51 -10.57 18.00
CA SER A 325 -17.01 -11.88 18.44
C SER A 325 -17.35 -12.82 17.28
N GLU A 326 -17.66 -12.28 16.12
CA GLU A 326 -17.89 -13.04 14.88
C GLU A 326 -16.58 -13.15 14.09
N TYR A 327 -15.79 -12.06 14.01
CA TYR A 327 -14.52 -12.03 13.28
C TYR A 327 -13.54 -13.11 13.75
N ILE A 328 -13.42 -13.34 15.05
CA ILE A 328 -12.53 -14.36 15.61
C ILE A 328 -12.91 -15.81 15.22
N ARG A 329 -14.16 -16.03 14.82
CA ARG A 329 -14.66 -17.36 14.40
C ARG A 329 -14.60 -17.59 12.90
N ARG A 330 -14.24 -16.58 12.11
CA ARG A 330 -14.12 -16.74 10.67
C ARG A 330 -13.01 -17.73 10.32
N PRO A 331 -13.19 -18.54 9.28
CA PRO A 331 -12.11 -19.34 8.76
C PRO A 331 -10.98 -18.44 8.26
N CYS A 332 -9.75 -18.87 8.48
CA CYS A 332 -8.59 -18.13 7.96
C CYS A 332 -8.64 -18.05 6.42
N ARG A 333 -8.20 -16.90 5.89
CA ARG A 333 -8.08 -16.73 4.45
C ARG A 333 -7.14 -17.79 3.89
N ARG A 334 -7.58 -18.46 2.85
CA ARG A 334 -6.73 -19.41 2.10
C ARG A 334 -6.00 -18.64 1.01
N PHE A 335 -4.71 -18.83 0.94
CA PHE A 335 -3.88 -18.32 -0.14
C PHE A 335 -3.59 -19.45 -1.12
N SER A 336 -3.68 -19.15 -2.42
CA SER A 336 -3.27 -20.09 -3.47
C SER A 336 -1.76 -19.95 -3.66
N SER A 337 -1.02 -21.02 -3.37
CA SER A 337 0.42 -21.05 -3.66
C SER A 337 0.66 -21.10 -5.16
N THR A 338 1.61 -20.30 -5.62
CA THR A 338 2.09 -20.28 -7.00
C THR A 338 3.55 -20.72 -7.01
N PRO A 339 3.85 -21.99 -7.29
CA PRO A 339 5.22 -22.51 -7.24
C PRO A 339 6.14 -21.74 -8.19
N CYS A 340 7.25 -21.25 -7.68
CA CYS A 340 8.29 -20.55 -8.43
C CYS A 340 9.43 -21.49 -8.79
N ARG A 341 9.74 -21.59 -10.08
CA ARG A 341 11.01 -22.14 -10.54
C ARG A 341 11.97 -20.98 -10.81
N ALA A 342 12.89 -20.75 -9.89
CA ALA A 342 13.83 -19.64 -9.98
C ALA A 342 14.67 -19.69 -11.26
N THR A 343 14.73 -18.58 -11.97
CA THR A 343 15.53 -18.38 -13.18
C THR A 343 16.36 -17.13 -13.02
N SER A 344 17.68 -17.24 -13.23
CA SER A 344 18.61 -16.10 -13.23
C SER A 344 18.72 -15.56 -14.65
N CYS A 345 18.47 -14.27 -14.82
CA CYS A 345 18.47 -13.56 -16.11
C CYS A 345 19.54 -12.47 -16.11
N GLY A 346 20.29 -12.38 -17.19
CA GLY A 346 21.26 -11.29 -17.39
C GLY A 346 22.56 -11.76 -18.06
N PRO A 347 23.38 -10.78 -18.53
CA PRO A 347 23.09 -9.36 -18.45
C PRO A 347 21.90 -8.95 -19.34
N LEU A 348 21.03 -8.11 -18.82
CA LEU A 348 19.89 -7.52 -19.53
C LEU A 348 20.17 -6.04 -19.76
N ARG A 349 20.28 -5.66 -21.03
CA ARG A 349 20.51 -4.27 -21.39
C ARG A 349 19.28 -3.42 -21.07
N SER A 350 19.44 -2.35 -20.31
CA SER A 350 18.42 -1.34 -20.11
C SER A 350 18.44 -0.32 -21.25
N GLU A 351 17.31 -0.15 -21.92
CA GLU A 351 17.14 0.84 -22.98
C GLU A 351 17.07 2.27 -22.40
N HIS A 352 16.71 2.41 -21.13
CA HIS A 352 16.58 3.69 -20.45
C HIS A 352 17.94 4.39 -20.21
N ASN A 353 18.92 3.65 -19.69
CA ASN A 353 20.21 4.23 -19.28
C ASN A 353 21.42 3.56 -19.91
N GLY A 354 21.21 2.51 -20.70
CA GLY A 354 22.27 1.77 -21.34
C GLY A 354 23.15 0.95 -20.40
N LEU A 355 22.69 0.65 -19.19
CA LEU A 355 23.39 -0.22 -18.24
C LEU A 355 22.90 -1.66 -18.35
N ASP A 356 23.68 -2.59 -17.82
CA ASP A 356 23.35 -4.01 -17.77
C ASP A 356 22.85 -4.36 -16.37
N TYR A 357 21.71 -5.06 -16.32
CA TYR A 357 21.04 -5.50 -15.09
C TYR A 357 20.94 -7.02 -15.03
N TRP A 358 20.68 -7.53 -13.84
CA TRP A 358 20.40 -8.95 -13.57
C TRP A 358 19.10 -9.06 -12.81
N MET A 359 18.30 -10.07 -13.15
CA MET A 359 17.03 -10.36 -12.48
C MET A 359 16.97 -11.80 -12.02
N GLN A 360 16.25 -12.02 -10.90
CA GLN A 360 15.80 -13.34 -10.46
C GLN A 360 14.28 -13.40 -10.64
N VAL A 361 13.79 -14.32 -11.44
CA VAL A 361 12.38 -14.39 -11.83
C VAL A 361 11.83 -15.80 -11.71
N CYS A 362 10.51 -15.90 -11.60
CA CYS A 362 9.79 -17.20 -11.58
C CYS A 362 9.31 -17.66 -12.97
N ASN A 363 9.60 -16.90 -14.01
CA ASN A 363 9.18 -17.14 -15.38
C ASN A 363 10.39 -17.09 -16.34
N THR A 364 10.12 -17.08 -17.65
CA THR A 364 11.17 -16.91 -18.67
C THR A 364 11.83 -15.55 -18.58
N CYS A 365 13.13 -15.50 -18.88
CA CYS A 365 13.88 -14.26 -18.90
C CYS A 365 13.35 -13.28 -19.96
N PRO A 366 13.30 -11.98 -19.64
CA PRO A 366 13.08 -10.93 -20.64
C PRO A 366 14.27 -10.85 -21.62
N ARG A 367 14.08 -10.18 -22.74
CA ARG A 367 15.17 -9.93 -23.73
C ARG A 367 16.02 -8.73 -23.35
N VAL A 368 15.35 -7.68 -22.83
CA VAL A 368 15.96 -6.47 -22.29
C VAL A 368 15.48 -6.23 -20.88
N TYR A 369 16.14 -5.36 -20.12
CA TYR A 369 15.67 -5.01 -18.78
C TYR A 369 14.29 -4.34 -18.86
N PRO A 370 13.26 -4.87 -18.15
CA PRO A 370 11.93 -4.28 -18.14
C PRO A 370 11.95 -2.83 -17.65
N TRP A 371 11.20 -1.96 -18.29
CA TRP A 371 11.11 -0.55 -17.91
C TRP A 371 9.77 0.03 -18.37
N LEU A 372 9.54 1.34 -18.11
CA LEU A 372 8.33 2.07 -18.50
C LEU A 372 7.96 1.83 -19.96
N GLY A 373 6.72 1.43 -20.23
CA GLY A 373 6.21 1.11 -21.56
C GLY A 373 6.66 -0.23 -22.13
N ASN A 374 7.59 -0.94 -21.47
CA ASN A 374 8.01 -2.31 -21.83
C ASN A 374 8.15 -3.19 -20.58
N PRO A 375 7.05 -3.42 -19.82
CA PRO A 375 7.09 -4.11 -18.52
C PRO A 375 7.54 -5.57 -18.59
N LEU A 376 7.50 -6.19 -19.75
CA LEU A 376 7.93 -7.58 -19.94
C LEU A 376 9.30 -7.71 -20.59
N GLY A 377 9.98 -6.60 -20.96
CA GLY A 377 11.32 -6.59 -21.57
C GLY A 377 11.37 -7.39 -22.88
N ARG A 378 10.40 -7.19 -23.76
CA ARG A 378 10.25 -7.89 -25.05
C ARG A 378 11.06 -7.27 -26.17
#